data_abfab829db8682e34d991a9b156a654c
#
_entry.id   abfab829db8682e34d991a9b156a654c
#
_cell.length_a   1.000
_cell.length_b   1.000
_cell.length_c   1.000
_cell.angle_alpha   90.00
_cell.angle_beta   90.00
_cell.angle_gamma   90.00
#
_symmetry.space_group_name_H-M   'P 1'
#
loop_
_entity.id
_entity.type
_entity.pdbx_description
1 polymer ?
#
loop_
_entity_poly.entity_id
_entity_poly.type
_entity_poly.pdbx_seq_one_letter_code
_entity_poly.pdbx_strand_id
1 'polypeptide(L)'
;MSLPTTIAKLVQCARSFKSELGEAPIFIDHLQSLLWVDVLHAKLYVKDSTDTVTEHNLKQYTEHITTVVPVAEPQYKNTLILGTTEGFARYDLSTRIFEPHPSGNIHGVAETECQARSNDGKVDPCGRFWLGSLVRNLTTLDVVDKAGALYVLDTWNSTPTRVMEDITISNGLAWHENTMWYTDSPTAHIDTMVFNETDAIETICSTRQPRIKVSNGYPPVPDGCVVDTEGYVWSALFGAGCVRRYDPVSGEAVAEIALPKEAGMQSTACAWGGEHYEDLYITSAHEFWSEEECNAFPLAGCLFVCKADEIAEVCNATAPLGCPSFKFRMGC
;
A
#
# COMPACT_ATOMS: atom_id res chain seq x y z
N MET A 1 -4.72 -30.27 -1.88
CA MET A 1 -4.71 -29.85 -3.31
C MET A 1 -3.78 -28.67 -3.42
N SER A 2 -3.11 -28.48 -4.56
CA SER A 2 -2.32 -27.25 -4.78
C SER A 2 -3.25 -26.04 -4.82
N LEU A 3 -2.77 -24.90 -4.32
CA LEU A 3 -3.50 -23.63 -4.40
C LEU A 3 -3.73 -23.24 -5.86
N PRO A 4 -4.95 -22.85 -6.28
CA PRO A 4 -5.19 -22.29 -7.62
C PRO A 4 -4.29 -21.06 -7.84
N THR A 5 -3.52 -21.07 -8.95
CA THR A 5 -2.50 -20.04 -9.20
C THR A 5 -2.56 -19.57 -10.65
N THR A 6 -2.48 -18.25 -10.86
CA THR A 6 -2.23 -17.61 -12.16
C THR A 6 -0.99 -16.74 -12.10
N ILE A 7 -0.51 -16.23 -13.26
CA ILE A 7 0.70 -15.40 -13.34
C ILE A 7 0.33 -14.00 -13.84
N ALA A 8 0.67 -12.99 -13.06
CA ALA A 8 0.49 -11.60 -13.45
C ALA A 8 1.36 -11.22 -14.66
N LYS A 9 0.87 -10.28 -15.47
CA LYS A 9 1.55 -9.77 -16.65
C LYS A 9 2.23 -8.43 -16.35
N LEU A 10 3.36 -8.19 -17.01
CA LEU A 10 4.05 -6.91 -16.97
C LEU A 10 3.16 -5.81 -17.60
N VAL A 11 3.02 -4.66 -16.94
CA VAL A 11 2.42 -3.46 -17.52
C VAL A 11 3.45 -2.83 -18.47
N GLN A 12 3.31 -3.11 -19.77
CA GLN A 12 4.36 -2.82 -20.77
C GLN A 12 4.73 -1.33 -20.87
N CYS A 13 3.75 -0.42 -20.81
CA CYS A 13 4.01 1.02 -20.84
C CYS A 13 4.79 1.52 -19.61
N ALA A 14 4.72 0.81 -18.49
CA ALA A 14 5.43 1.15 -17.26
C ALA A 14 6.81 0.44 -17.14
N ARG A 15 7.22 -0.39 -18.11
CA ARG A 15 8.44 -1.21 -18.03
C ARG A 15 9.72 -0.41 -17.77
N SER A 16 9.83 0.81 -18.28
CA SER A 16 10.99 1.69 -18.08
C SER A 16 10.95 2.49 -16.77
N PHE A 17 9.83 2.43 -16.04
CA PHE A 17 9.61 3.14 -14.78
C PHE A 17 9.73 2.17 -13.60
N LYS A 18 10.91 1.54 -13.50
CA LYS A 18 11.20 0.65 -12.38
C LYS A 18 11.36 1.44 -11.09
N SER A 19 10.86 0.86 -10.00
CA SER A 19 10.97 1.39 -8.66
C SER A 19 11.98 0.55 -7.86
N GLU A 20 12.87 1.18 -7.12
CA GLU A 20 13.71 0.45 -6.16
C GLU A 20 12.84 -0.14 -5.04
N LEU A 21 11.86 0.65 -4.57
CA LEU A 21 10.78 0.18 -3.69
C LEU A 21 9.45 0.71 -4.24
N GLY A 22 8.84 -0.06 -5.13
CA GLY A 22 7.53 0.25 -5.71
C GLY A 22 6.42 -0.03 -4.70
N GLU A 23 5.52 0.96 -4.47
CA GLU A 23 4.51 0.88 -3.42
C GLU A 23 3.22 1.63 -3.77
N ALA A 24 2.21 1.48 -2.90
CA ALA A 24 0.96 2.24 -2.89
C ALA A 24 0.28 2.36 -4.26
N PRO A 25 0.07 1.26 -5.00
CA PRO A 25 -0.69 1.33 -6.23
C PRO A 25 -2.13 1.76 -5.90
N ILE A 26 -2.68 2.67 -6.69
CA ILE A 26 -4.06 3.13 -6.55
C ILE A 26 -4.64 3.56 -7.89
N PHE A 27 -5.86 3.12 -8.21
CA PHE A 27 -6.59 3.60 -9.37
C PHE A 27 -7.53 4.73 -8.94
N ILE A 28 -7.46 5.84 -9.66
CA ILE A 28 -8.30 7.01 -9.41
C ILE A 28 -9.31 7.15 -10.55
N ASP A 29 -10.56 6.81 -10.24
CA ASP A 29 -11.68 6.72 -11.19
C ASP A 29 -11.92 8.00 -11.99
N HIS A 30 -11.99 9.16 -11.35
CA HIS A 30 -12.27 10.44 -12.03
C HIS A 30 -11.09 10.94 -12.89
N LEU A 31 -9.88 10.43 -12.68
CA LEU A 31 -8.71 10.66 -13.54
C LEU A 31 -8.51 9.53 -14.56
N GLN A 32 -9.20 8.42 -14.43
CA GLN A 32 -8.98 7.19 -15.20
C GLN A 32 -7.49 6.85 -15.24
N SER A 33 -6.83 6.93 -14.10
CA SER A 33 -5.38 6.79 -13.98
C SER A 33 -4.98 5.88 -12.84
N LEU A 34 -3.96 5.06 -13.09
CA LEU A 34 -3.27 4.26 -12.07
C LEU A 34 -2.04 5.03 -11.59
N LEU A 35 -1.92 5.18 -10.29
CA LEU A 35 -0.77 5.79 -9.63
C LEU A 35 -0.01 4.76 -8.81
N TRP A 36 1.30 4.93 -8.67
CA TRP A 36 2.15 4.20 -7.72
C TRP A 36 3.38 5.06 -7.39
N VAL A 37 4.11 4.69 -6.35
CA VAL A 37 5.30 5.43 -5.92
C VAL A 37 6.56 4.57 -5.99
N ASP A 38 7.72 5.22 -6.16
CA ASP A 38 9.03 4.70 -5.78
C ASP A 38 9.43 5.40 -4.48
N VAL A 39 9.33 4.65 -3.39
CA VAL A 39 9.51 5.19 -2.04
C VAL A 39 10.88 5.82 -1.87
N LEU A 40 11.95 5.10 -2.22
CA LEU A 40 13.33 5.49 -1.94
C LEU A 40 13.81 6.67 -2.80
N HIS A 41 13.21 6.85 -3.98
CA HIS A 41 13.53 7.97 -4.87
C HIS A 41 12.53 9.12 -4.79
N ALA A 42 11.52 9.04 -3.90
CA ALA A 42 10.43 10.01 -3.77
C ALA A 42 9.79 10.35 -5.13
N LYS A 43 9.48 9.33 -5.93
CA LYS A 43 8.84 9.47 -7.24
C LYS A 43 7.41 9.01 -7.19
N LEU A 44 6.54 9.79 -7.81
CA LEU A 44 5.16 9.42 -8.08
C LEU A 44 5.00 9.19 -9.58
N TYR A 45 4.46 8.05 -9.95
CA TYR A 45 4.14 7.71 -11.33
C TYR A 45 2.62 7.76 -11.55
N VAL A 46 2.23 8.29 -12.68
CA VAL A 46 0.82 8.40 -13.11
C VAL A 46 0.71 7.79 -14.51
N LYS A 47 0.03 6.65 -14.61
CA LYS A 47 -0.34 6.02 -15.88
C LYS A 47 -1.78 6.40 -16.23
N ASP A 48 -1.97 7.12 -17.31
CA ASP A 48 -3.29 7.53 -17.79
C ASP A 48 -3.98 6.44 -18.65
N SER A 49 -5.20 6.73 -19.08
CA SER A 49 -6.01 5.84 -19.93
C SER A 49 -5.43 5.63 -21.34
N THR A 50 -4.46 6.43 -21.77
CA THR A 50 -3.77 6.29 -23.07
C THR A 50 -2.48 5.48 -22.98
N ASP A 51 -2.23 4.83 -21.83
CA ASP A 51 -0.99 4.13 -21.52
C ASP A 51 0.26 5.04 -21.45
N THR A 52 0.06 6.36 -21.28
CA THR A 52 1.16 7.30 -21.03
C THR A 52 1.50 7.30 -19.56
N VAL A 53 2.80 7.15 -19.23
CA VAL A 53 3.29 7.25 -17.86
C VAL A 53 4.03 8.56 -17.66
N THR A 54 3.58 9.35 -16.69
CA THR A 54 4.22 10.59 -16.26
C THR A 54 4.91 10.40 -14.92
N GLU A 55 6.17 10.83 -14.82
CA GLU A 55 6.94 10.85 -13.58
C GLU A 55 6.86 12.23 -12.91
N HIS A 56 6.60 12.23 -11.60
CA HIS A 56 6.71 13.40 -10.73
C HIS A 56 7.80 13.12 -9.71
N ASN A 57 8.96 13.77 -9.85
CA ASN A 57 10.07 13.67 -8.90
C ASN A 57 9.88 14.68 -7.78
N LEU A 58 9.70 14.21 -6.55
CA LEU A 58 9.43 15.02 -5.35
C LEU A 58 10.62 15.04 -4.37
N LYS A 59 11.78 14.50 -4.77
CA LYS A 59 12.99 14.39 -3.92
C LYS A 59 13.48 15.73 -3.36
N GLN A 60 13.17 16.83 -4.03
CA GLN A 60 13.49 18.18 -3.53
C GLN A 60 12.64 18.63 -2.34
N TYR A 61 11.52 17.96 -2.06
CA TYR A 61 10.56 18.33 -1.01
C TYR A 61 10.58 17.37 0.18
N THR A 62 10.84 16.09 -0.07
CA THR A 62 10.88 15.04 0.95
C THR A 62 11.84 13.93 0.54
N GLU A 63 12.38 13.20 1.50
CA GLU A 63 13.28 12.09 1.23
C GLU A 63 12.53 10.87 0.65
N HIS A 64 11.32 10.59 1.14
CA HIS A 64 10.48 9.49 0.70
C HIS A 64 9.05 9.92 0.45
N ILE A 65 8.40 9.25 -0.51
CA ILE A 65 6.94 9.24 -0.65
C ILE A 65 6.51 7.79 -0.50
N THR A 66 5.68 7.49 0.48
CA THR A 66 5.41 6.11 0.86
C THR A 66 4.02 5.64 0.45
N THR A 67 3.06 6.57 0.38
CA THR A 67 1.70 6.28 -0.06
C THR A 67 1.04 7.51 -0.67
N VAL A 68 -0.01 7.28 -1.43
CA VAL A 68 -0.78 8.31 -2.14
C VAL A 68 -2.27 7.98 -2.11
N VAL A 69 -3.10 8.98 -1.78
CA VAL A 69 -4.55 8.82 -1.76
C VAL A 69 -5.25 10.01 -2.42
N PRO A 70 -6.40 9.79 -3.12
CA PRO A 70 -7.18 10.87 -3.72
C PRO A 70 -8.01 11.60 -2.70
N VAL A 71 -8.38 12.84 -3.03
CA VAL A 71 -9.30 13.68 -2.25
C VAL A 71 -10.74 13.50 -2.76
N ALA A 72 -11.71 13.54 -1.85
CA ALA A 72 -13.12 13.29 -2.14
C ALA A 72 -13.82 14.48 -2.81
N GLU A 73 -13.48 15.72 -2.40
CA GLU A 73 -14.16 16.92 -2.85
C GLU A 73 -13.78 17.32 -4.30
N PRO A 74 -14.76 17.56 -5.18
CA PRO A 74 -14.50 17.80 -6.61
C PRO A 74 -13.60 19.00 -6.93
N GLN A 75 -13.57 20.02 -6.07
CA GLN A 75 -12.66 21.18 -6.25
C GLN A 75 -11.18 20.81 -6.09
N TYR A 76 -10.89 19.67 -5.42
CA TYR A 76 -9.54 19.13 -5.22
C TYR A 76 -9.25 17.90 -6.10
N LYS A 77 -9.94 17.75 -7.24
CA LYS A 77 -9.84 16.55 -8.10
C LYS A 77 -8.42 16.18 -8.56
N ASN A 78 -7.50 17.16 -8.63
CA ASN A 78 -6.10 16.94 -8.98
C ASN A 78 -5.18 16.89 -7.75
N THR A 79 -5.74 17.08 -6.55
CA THR A 79 -4.99 17.06 -5.30
C THR A 79 -4.92 15.65 -4.74
N LEU A 80 -3.74 15.26 -4.34
CA LEU A 80 -3.43 14.01 -3.65
C LEU A 80 -2.96 14.31 -2.24
N ILE A 81 -3.27 13.43 -1.29
CA ILE A 81 -2.61 13.43 0.01
C ILE A 81 -1.56 12.31 -0.01
N LEU A 82 -0.38 12.63 0.47
CA LEU A 82 0.80 11.79 0.45
C LEU A 82 1.20 11.42 1.88
N GLY A 83 1.65 10.18 2.08
CA GLY A 83 2.55 9.82 3.16
C GLY A 83 3.99 10.15 2.75
N THR A 84 4.72 10.85 3.60
CA THR A 84 6.11 11.29 3.34
C THR A 84 7.03 10.85 4.48
N THR A 85 8.32 11.17 4.38
CA THR A 85 9.27 10.91 5.48
C THR A 85 8.77 11.49 6.81
N GLU A 86 8.26 12.72 6.79
CA GLU A 86 7.85 13.43 8.01
C GLU A 86 6.41 13.15 8.43
N GLY A 87 5.58 12.59 7.55
CA GLY A 87 4.15 12.37 7.78
C GLY A 87 3.30 12.75 6.58
N PHE A 88 2.36 13.66 6.74
CA PHE A 88 1.39 14.01 5.71
C PHE A 88 1.84 15.21 4.86
N ALA A 89 1.53 15.16 3.55
CA ALA A 89 1.66 16.29 2.65
C ALA A 89 0.52 16.27 1.63
N ARG A 90 0.24 17.40 0.96
CA ARG A 90 -0.62 17.43 -0.23
C ARG A 90 0.18 17.81 -1.46
N TYR A 91 -0.23 17.26 -2.59
CA TYR A 91 0.39 17.53 -3.88
C TYR A 91 -0.68 17.69 -4.96
N ASP A 92 -0.59 18.75 -5.74
CA ASP A 92 -1.48 18.95 -6.88
C ASP A 92 -0.80 18.55 -8.18
N LEU A 93 -1.39 17.58 -8.88
CA LEU A 93 -0.85 17.00 -10.13
C LEU A 93 -0.76 18.02 -11.27
N SER A 94 -1.66 19.01 -11.32
CA SER A 94 -1.74 20.00 -12.40
C SER A 94 -0.78 21.16 -12.20
N THR A 95 -0.70 21.68 -10.99
CA THR A 95 0.16 22.82 -10.64
C THR A 95 1.54 22.43 -10.18
N ARG A 96 1.72 21.14 -9.79
CA ARG A 96 2.93 20.58 -9.18
C ARG A 96 3.32 21.25 -7.85
N ILE A 97 2.34 21.85 -7.16
CA ILE A 97 2.56 22.44 -5.84
C ILE A 97 2.55 21.33 -4.78
N PHE A 98 3.61 21.30 -3.97
CA PHE A 98 3.76 20.41 -2.81
C PHE A 98 3.64 21.25 -1.54
N GLU A 99 2.83 20.81 -0.59
CA GLU A 99 2.64 21.47 0.69
C GLU A 99 2.70 20.42 1.82
N PRO A 100 3.68 20.49 2.73
CA PRO A 100 3.69 19.65 3.92
C PRO A 100 2.51 20.01 4.84
N HIS A 101 2.01 19.03 5.57
CA HIS A 101 0.98 19.28 6.58
C HIS A 101 1.52 20.20 7.69
N PRO A 102 0.72 21.14 8.23
CA PRO A 102 1.17 22.07 9.25
C PRO A 102 1.71 21.42 10.54
N SER A 103 1.34 20.19 10.83
CA SER A 103 1.89 19.44 11.99
C SER A 103 3.37 19.08 11.84
N GLY A 104 3.96 19.21 10.66
CA GLY A 104 5.36 18.87 10.42
C GLY A 104 5.65 17.38 10.66
N ASN A 105 6.79 17.08 11.29
CA ASN A 105 7.18 15.72 11.59
C ASN A 105 6.31 15.11 12.70
N ILE A 106 5.50 14.10 12.34
CA ILE A 106 4.56 13.42 13.25
C ILE A 106 5.23 12.32 14.08
N HIS A 107 6.43 11.87 13.68
CA HIS A 107 7.13 10.75 14.33
C HIS A 107 7.94 11.18 15.57
N GLY A 108 8.08 12.49 15.78
CA GLY A 108 8.94 13.05 16.84
C GLY A 108 10.42 13.05 16.45
N VAL A 109 11.27 13.34 17.41
CA VAL A 109 12.73 13.31 17.22
C VAL A 109 13.21 11.90 17.51
N ALA A 110 13.70 11.21 16.50
CA ALA A 110 14.37 9.92 16.68
C ALA A 110 15.70 10.10 17.44
N GLU A 111 16.18 9.05 18.08
CA GLU A 111 17.55 8.98 18.58
C GLU A 111 18.54 9.26 17.43
N THR A 112 19.72 9.79 17.72
CA THR A 112 20.68 10.29 16.71
C THR A 112 21.11 9.25 15.67
N GLU A 113 20.91 7.97 15.94
CA GLU A 113 21.27 6.86 15.05
C GLU A 113 20.06 6.19 14.36
N CYS A 114 18.84 6.69 14.59
CA CYS A 114 17.63 6.12 14.05
C CYS A 114 16.82 7.17 13.29
N GLN A 115 16.16 6.75 12.22
CA GLN A 115 15.22 7.58 11.46
C GLN A 115 13.87 6.91 11.39
N ALA A 116 12.82 7.63 11.80
CA ALA A 116 11.45 7.24 11.54
C ALA A 116 11.02 7.78 10.17
N ARG A 117 10.22 7.00 9.45
CA ARG A 117 9.49 7.44 8.26
C ARG A 117 8.10 6.83 8.23
N SER A 118 7.21 7.50 7.53
CA SER A 118 5.94 6.84 7.16
C SER A 118 6.20 5.59 6.30
N ASN A 119 5.25 4.68 6.31
CA ASN A 119 5.25 3.49 5.46
C ASN A 119 3.90 3.40 4.74
N ASP A 120 3.18 2.28 4.79
CA ASP A 120 1.90 2.14 4.12
C ASP A 120 0.79 2.97 4.80
N GLY A 121 -0.22 3.29 4.03
CA GLY A 121 -1.39 4.02 4.52
C GLY A 121 -2.55 3.97 3.55
N LYS A 122 -3.76 4.13 4.08
CA LYS A 122 -4.99 4.06 3.30
C LYS A 122 -6.11 4.88 3.93
N VAL A 123 -7.09 5.26 3.14
CA VAL A 123 -8.28 5.95 3.60
C VAL A 123 -9.34 4.95 4.05
N ASP A 124 -9.98 5.22 5.18
CA ASP A 124 -11.09 4.41 5.71
C ASP A 124 -12.46 4.83 5.12
N PRO A 125 -13.53 4.06 5.35
CA PRO A 125 -14.88 4.40 4.88
C PRO A 125 -15.40 5.78 5.33
N CYS A 126 -14.89 6.31 6.45
CA CYS A 126 -15.23 7.64 6.93
C CYS A 126 -14.46 8.78 6.24
N GLY A 127 -13.50 8.46 5.35
CA GLY A 127 -12.65 9.43 4.67
C GLY A 127 -11.47 9.92 5.49
N ARG A 128 -11.09 9.23 6.56
CA ARG A 128 -9.89 9.51 7.38
C ARG A 128 -8.68 8.79 6.81
N PHE A 129 -7.52 9.45 6.79
CA PHE A 129 -6.30 8.84 6.29
C PHE A 129 -5.51 8.22 7.44
N TRP A 130 -5.35 6.89 7.38
CA TRP A 130 -4.52 6.10 8.27
C TRP A 130 -3.14 5.95 7.65
N LEU A 131 -2.09 6.30 8.39
CA LEU A 131 -0.71 6.30 7.93
C LEU A 131 0.18 5.63 8.96
N GLY A 132 0.79 4.53 8.58
CA GLY A 132 1.71 3.80 9.42
C GLY A 132 3.16 4.27 9.28
N SER A 133 4.01 3.83 10.19
CA SER A 133 5.43 4.15 10.17
C SER A 133 6.30 2.94 10.52
N LEU A 134 7.59 3.08 10.27
CA LEU A 134 8.66 2.25 10.76
C LEU A 134 9.83 3.14 11.24
N VAL A 135 10.72 2.57 12.03
CA VAL A 135 11.99 3.21 12.42
C VAL A 135 13.15 2.34 11.94
N ARG A 136 14.14 2.94 11.32
CA ARG A 136 15.34 2.25 10.81
C ARG A 136 16.59 2.79 11.47
N ASN A 137 17.51 1.91 11.85
CA ASN A 137 18.84 2.30 12.26
C ASN A 137 19.64 2.74 11.03
N LEU A 138 20.22 3.94 11.05
CA LEU A 138 20.92 4.52 9.90
C LEU A 138 22.29 3.89 9.63
N THR A 139 22.86 3.17 10.62
CA THR A 139 24.17 2.52 10.48
C THR A 139 24.03 1.08 9.98
N THR A 140 23.11 0.29 10.58
CA THR A 140 22.93 -1.12 10.22
C THR A 140 21.89 -1.33 9.15
N LEU A 141 21.05 -0.33 8.89
CA LEU A 141 19.87 -0.35 8.03
C LEU A 141 18.75 -1.30 8.50
N ASP A 142 18.90 -1.90 9.67
CA ASP A 142 17.88 -2.75 10.26
C ASP A 142 16.67 -1.93 10.72
N VAL A 143 15.49 -2.52 10.62
CA VAL A 143 14.28 -1.96 11.22
C VAL A 143 14.31 -2.20 12.73
N VAL A 144 13.99 -1.16 13.49
CA VAL A 144 13.95 -1.23 14.96
C VAL A 144 12.61 -1.81 15.40
N ASP A 145 12.67 -2.93 16.11
CA ASP A 145 11.48 -3.63 16.59
C ASP A 145 10.60 -2.72 17.47
N LYS A 146 9.31 -2.70 17.20
CA LYS A 146 8.27 -1.97 17.95
C LYS A 146 8.52 -0.47 18.15
N ALA A 147 9.27 0.15 17.26
CA ALA A 147 9.56 1.58 17.33
C ALA A 147 8.66 2.46 16.46
N GLY A 148 7.91 1.85 15.56
CA GLY A 148 6.93 2.51 14.70
C GLY A 148 5.57 2.68 15.36
N ALA A 149 4.66 3.32 14.64
CA ALA A 149 3.31 3.66 15.10
C ALA A 149 2.31 3.73 13.94
N LEU A 150 1.03 3.82 14.26
CA LEU A 150 -0.05 4.14 13.32
C LEU A 150 -0.69 5.47 13.71
N TYR A 151 -0.90 6.32 12.73
CA TYR A 151 -1.48 7.66 12.86
C TYR A 151 -2.75 7.79 12.03
N VAL A 152 -3.65 8.68 12.45
CA VAL A 152 -4.86 9.02 11.70
C VAL A 152 -4.95 10.53 11.52
N LEU A 153 -5.18 10.96 10.30
CA LEU A 153 -5.56 12.31 9.93
C LEU A 153 -7.05 12.32 9.56
N ASP A 154 -7.88 12.97 10.36
CA ASP A 154 -9.33 13.03 10.13
C ASP A 154 -9.69 13.92 8.93
N THR A 155 -9.18 15.15 8.92
CA THR A 155 -9.28 16.11 7.82
C THR A 155 -7.97 16.86 7.66
N TRP A 156 -7.77 17.56 6.53
CA TRP A 156 -6.54 18.33 6.30
C TRP A 156 -6.23 19.35 7.39
N ASN A 157 -7.26 19.93 8.02
CA ASN A 157 -7.09 20.95 9.05
C ASN A 157 -7.00 20.39 10.47
N SER A 158 -7.12 19.07 10.66
CA SER A 158 -7.00 18.44 11.98
C SER A 158 -5.53 18.13 12.31
N THR A 159 -5.23 17.95 13.59
CA THR A 159 -3.94 17.43 14.03
C THR A 159 -3.93 15.91 13.88
N PRO A 160 -2.92 15.30 13.26
CA PRO A 160 -2.80 13.84 13.22
C PRO A 160 -2.74 13.24 14.62
N THR A 161 -3.49 12.18 14.84
CA THR A 161 -3.54 11.46 16.12
C THR A 161 -2.74 10.16 16.00
N ARG A 162 -1.85 9.90 16.94
CA ARG A 162 -1.16 8.61 17.09
C ARG A 162 -2.10 7.64 17.80
N VAL A 163 -2.47 6.54 17.13
CA VAL A 163 -3.56 5.65 17.56
C VAL A 163 -3.11 4.25 17.96
N MET A 164 -1.94 3.82 17.49
CA MET A 164 -1.27 2.59 17.96
C MET A 164 0.24 2.80 18.07
N GLU A 165 0.83 2.12 19.03
CA GLU A 165 2.27 2.05 19.30
C GLU A 165 2.77 0.61 19.20
N ASP A 166 4.06 0.40 19.44
CA ASP A 166 4.70 -0.92 19.41
C ASP A 166 4.53 -1.66 18.06
N ILE A 167 4.57 -0.90 16.95
CA ILE A 167 4.54 -1.40 15.59
C ILE A 167 5.97 -1.48 15.06
N THR A 168 6.29 -2.57 14.35
CA THR A 168 7.62 -2.72 13.75
C THR A 168 7.65 -2.18 12.33
N ILE A 169 6.80 -2.72 11.43
CA ILE A 169 6.64 -2.24 10.05
C ILE A 169 5.14 -2.19 9.75
N SER A 170 4.53 -1.01 9.91
CA SER A 170 3.12 -0.83 9.57
C SER A 170 2.92 -0.94 8.07
N ASN A 171 2.10 -1.89 7.66
CA ASN A 171 1.79 -2.20 6.27
C ASN A 171 0.28 -2.35 6.06
N GLY A 172 -0.14 -3.15 5.12
CA GLY A 172 -1.45 -3.34 4.57
C GLY A 172 -2.63 -2.98 5.46
N LEU A 173 -3.47 -2.07 4.98
CA LEU A 173 -4.74 -1.68 5.58
C LEU A 173 -5.86 -1.90 4.57
N ALA A 174 -6.98 -2.46 5.02
CA ALA A 174 -8.18 -2.62 4.21
C ALA A 174 -9.43 -2.65 5.08
N TRP A 175 -10.59 -2.29 4.50
CA TRP A 175 -11.87 -2.30 5.20
C TRP A 175 -12.91 -3.01 4.36
N HIS A 176 -13.67 -3.89 5.03
CA HIS A 176 -14.85 -4.52 4.47
C HIS A 176 -15.91 -4.61 5.56
N GLU A 177 -17.09 -4.03 5.30
CA GLU A 177 -18.17 -3.94 6.30
C GLU A 177 -17.65 -3.41 7.65
N ASN A 178 -17.86 -4.15 8.73
CA ASN A 178 -17.48 -3.77 10.10
C ASN A 178 -16.08 -4.31 10.49
N THR A 179 -15.23 -4.63 9.53
CA THR A 179 -13.89 -5.16 9.77
C THR A 179 -12.83 -4.29 9.12
N MET A 180 -11.84 -3.88 9.92
CA MET A 180 -10.58 -3.35 9.46
C MET A 180 -9.53 -4.47 9.49
N TRP A 181 -8.84 -4.66 8.38
CA TRP A 181 -7.66 -5.53 8.25
C TRP A 181 -6.40 -4.70 8.43
N TYR A 182 -5.42 -5.23 9.15
CA TYR A 182 -4.19 -4.52 9.46
C TYR A 182 -2.98 -5.46 9.47
N THR A 183 -1.86 -4.98 8.96
CA THR A 183 -0.60 -5.72 8.89
C THR A 183 0.51 -5.00 9.65
N ASP A 184 1.18 -5.72 10.55
CA ASP A 184 2.53 -5.42 11.03
C ASP A 184 3.43 -6.54 10.51
N SER A 185 4.16 -6.30 9.42
CA SER A 185 4.77 -7.37 8.60
C SER A 185 5.59 -8.39 9.37
N PRO A 186 6.48 -8.03 10.33
CA PRO A 186 7.29 -9.00 11.05
C PRO A 186 6.50 -9.97 11.93
N THR A 187 5.24 -9.66 12.23
CA THR A 187 4.37 -10.59 12.98
C THR A 187 3.97 -11.82 12.16
N ALA A 188 4.13 -11.74 10.83
CA ALA A 188 3.68 -12.74 9.86
C ALA A 188 2.17 -13.05 9.92
N HIS A 189 1.38 -12.10 10.42
CA HIS A 189 -0.08 -12.18 10.50
C HIS A 189 -0.72 -10.98 9.84
N ILE A 190 -1.96 -11.17 9.36
CA ILE A 190 -2.89 -10.09 9.07
C ILE A 190 -3.91 -10.09 10.19
N ASP A 191 -3.99 -8.98 10.89
CA ASP A 191 -4.86 -8.79 12.05
C ASP A 191 -6.22 -8.23 11.65
N THR A 192 -7.21 -8.36 12.52
CA THR A 192 -8.51 -7.69 12.39
C THR A 192 -8.74 -6.74 13.54
N MET A 193 -9.52 -5.69 13.26
CA MET A 193 -10.12 -4.80 14.25
C MET A 193 -11.61 -4.63 13.91
N VAL A 194 -12.44 -4.51 14.94
CA VAL A 194 -13.87 -4.19 14.76
C VAL A 194 -13.98 -2.73 14.38
N PHE A 195 -14.56 -2.45 13.24
CA PHE A 195 -14.70 -1.10 12.70
C PHE A 195 -16.17 -0.71 12.67
N ASN A 196 -16.52 0.33 13.42
CA ASN A 196 -17.80 1.03 13.28
C ASN A 196 -17.51 2.51 13.05
N GLU A 197 -18.19 3.11 12.10
CA GLU A 197 -17.97 4.52 11.70
C GLU A 197 -18.16 5.52 12.85
N THR A 198 -18.99 5.16 13.84
CA THR A 198 -19.32 5.98 15.01
C THR A 198 -18.40 5.76 16.20
N ASP A 199 -17.55 4.73 16.17
CA ASP A 199 -16.67 4.42 17.28
C ASP A 199 -15.49 5.39 17.33
N ALA A 200 -15.02 5.67 18.54
CA ALA A 200 -13.75 6.34 18.73
C ALA A 200 -12.59 5.46 18.18
N ILE A 201 -11.58 6.09 17.58
CA ILE A 201 -10.48 5.38 16.92
C ILE A 201 -9.74 4.47 17.92
N GLU A 202 -9.56 4.92 19.15
CA GLU A 202 -8.93 4.14 20.22
C GLU A 202 -9.73 2.86 20.54
N THR A 203 -11.06 2.92 20.43
CA THR A 203 -11.93 1.75 20.60
C THR A 203 -11.72 0.76 19.48
N ILE A 204 -11.64 1.21 18.22
CA ILE A 204 -11.32 0.37 17.06
C ILE A 204 -9.98 -0.34 17.28
N CYS A 205 -8.92 0.42 17.57
CA CYS A 205 -7.56 -0.13 17.76
C CYS A 205 -7.49 -1.14 18.93
N SER A 206 -8.26 -0.94 20.00
CA SER A 206 -8.28 -1.84 21.16
C SER A 206 -8.83 -3.24 20.85
N THR A 207 -9.50 -3.43 19.73
CA THR A 207 -10.06 -4.72 19.29
C THR A 207 -9.10 -5.54 18.41
N ARG A 208 -7.87 -5.07 18.19
CA ARG A 208 -6.87 -5.74 17.35
C ARG A 208 -6.60 -7.16 17.79
N GLN A 209 -6.68 -8.10 16.87
CA GLN A 209 -6.37 -9.52 17.11
C GLN A 209 -5.86 -10.21 15.84
N PRO A 210 -4.92 -11.17 15.93
CA PRO A 210 -4.46 -11.97 14.81
C PRO A 210 -5.60 -12.77 14.18
N ARG A 211 -5.67 -12.77 12.83
CA ARG A 211 -6.73 -13.50 12.11
C ARG A 211 -6.18 -14.43 11.05
N ILE A 212 -5.31 -13.97 10.17
CA ILE A 212 -4.72 -14.76 9.09
C ILE A 212 -3.24 -14.96 9.38
N LYS A 213 -2.80 -16.21 9.47
CA LYS A 213 -1.39 -16.54 9.61
C LYS A 213 -0.79 -16.77 8.22
N VAL A 214 0.09 -15.89 7.80
CA VAL A 214 0.70 -15.92 6.45
C VAL A 214 1.86 -16.91 6.38
N SER A 215 2.71 -16.93 7.41
CA SER A 215 3.87 -17.82 7.47
C SER A 215 4.25 -18.18 8.91
N ASN A 216 5.30 -19.03 9.07
CA ASN A 216 5.85 -19.38 10.37
C ASN A 216 7.11 -18.59 10.74
N GLY A 217 7.47 -17.58 9.93
CA GLY A 217 8.67 -16.78 10.13
C GLY A 217 8.96 -15.86 8.94
N TYR A 218 10.03 -15.17 9.03
CA TYR A 218 10.47 -14.16 8.05
C TYR A 218 11.51 -14.72 7.08
N PRO A 219 11.48 -14.41 5.78
CA PRO A 219 10.31 -14.20 4.93
C PRO A 219 9.62 -15.52 4.55
N PRO A 220 8.43 -15.53 3.91
CA PRO A 220 7.68 -14.37 3.43
C PRO A 220 6.84 -13.72 4.53
N VAL A 221 6.58 -12.41 4.37
CA VAL A 221 5.71 -11.64 5.26
C VAL A 221 4.59 -10.96 4.47
N PRO A 222 3.42 -10.72 5.11
CA PRO A 222 2.37 -9.92 4.51
C PRO A 222 2.81 -8.46 4.39
N ASP A 223 2.46 -7.83 3.28
CA ASP A 223 2.79 -6.45 2.94
C ASP A 223 1.50 -5.68 2.59
N GLY A 224 1.47 -4.84 1.57
CA GLY A 224 0.26 -4.13 1.18
C GLY A 224 -0.91 -5.06 0.84
N CYS A 225 -2.14 -4.66 1.18
CA CYS A 225 -3.32 -5.48 0.96
C CYS A 225 -4.53 -4.70 0.46
N VAL A 226 -5.48 -5.42 -0.14
CA VAL A 226 -6.83 -4.97 -0.48
C VAL A 226 -7.84 -6.04 -0.12
N VAL A 227 -9.12 -5.65 -0.05
CA VAL A 227 -10.25 -6.59 0.02
C VAL A 227 -10.97 -6.65 -1.32
N ASP A 228 -11.70 -7.73 -1.55
CA ASP A 228 -12.60 -7.83 -2.68
C ASP A 228 -14.07 -7.68 -2.25
N THR A 229 -14.98 -7.67 -3.24
CA THR A 229 -16.42 -7.50 -3.02
C THR A 229 -17.06 -8.65 -2.24
N GLU A 230 -16.38 -9.79 -2.14
CA GLU A 230 -16.81 -10.94 -1.34
C GLU A 230 -16.23 -10.92 0.09
N GLY A 231 -15.38 -9.91 0.41
CA GLY A 231 -14.73 -9.73 1.71
C GLY A 231 -13.44 -10.51 1.91
N TYR A 232 -12.93 -11.20 0.86
CA TYR A 232 -11.64 -11.88 0.94
C TYR A 232 -10.48 -10.88 0.93
N VAL A 233 -9.39 -11.21 1.62
CA VAL A 233 -8.21 -10.35 1.73
C VAL A 233 -7.17 -10.78 0.72
N TRP A 234 -6.76 -9.85 -0.13
CA TRP A 234 -5.64 -10.03 -1.05
C TRP A 234 -4.42 -9.32 -0.46
N SER A 235 -3.37 -10.07 -0.14
CA SER A 235 -2.13 -9.53 0.41
C SER A 235 -0.95 -9.85 -0.46
N ALA A 236 -0.15 -8.84 -0.80
CA ALA A 236 1.18 -9.05 -1.34
C ALA A 236 2.06 -9.71 -0.29
N LEU A 237 2.92 -10.63 -0.72
CA LEU A 237 3.82 -11.38 0.16
C LEU A 237 5.26 -11.06 -0.18
N PHE A 238 5.85 -10.13 0.56
CA PHE A 238 7.26 -9.78 0.43
C PHE A 238 8.13 -11.01 0.76
N GLY A 239 8.96 -11.40 -0.17
CA GLY A 239 9.78 -12.61 -0.08
C GLY A 239 9.16 -13.87 -0.70
N ALA A 240 7.95 -13.77 -1.31
CA ALA A 240 7.34 -14.88 -2.04
C ALA A 240 7.08 -14.58 -3.53
N GLY A 241 7.10 -13.30 -3.94
CA GLY A 241 6.83 -12.90 -5.34
C GLY A 241 5.40 -13.22 -5.78
N CYS A 242 4.43 -13.04 -4.90
CA CYS A 242 3.03 -13.30 -5.20
C CYS A 242 2.08 -12.41 -4.38
N VAL A 243 0.82 -12.41 -4.80
CA VAL A 243 -0.32 -11.93 -4.01
C VAL A 243 -1.21 -13.12 -3.72
N ARG A 244 -1.64 -13.30 -2.46
CA ARG A 244 -2.58 -14.37 -2.08
C ARG A 244 -3.91 -13.82 -1.65
N ARG A 245 -4.97 -14.56 -2.04
CA ARG A 245 -6.34 -14.35 -1.59
C ARG A 245 -6.62 -15.23 -0.40
N TYR A 246 -7.05 -14.64 0.71
CA TYR A 246 -7.35 -15.34 1.96
C TYR A 246 -8.83 -15.28 2.30
N ASP A 247 -9.39 -16.43 2.68
CA ASP A 247 -10.74 -16.50 3.23
C ASP A 247 -10.77 -15.84 4.62
N PRO A 248 -11.64 -14.82 4.84
CA PRO A 248 -11.70 -14.09 6.10
C PRO A 248 -12.20 -14.94 7.28
N VAL A 249 -12.88 -16.07 7.00
CA VAL A 249 -13.48 -16.94 8.03
C VAL A 249 -12.51 -18.03 8.46
N SER A 250 -11.90 -18.74 7.52
CA SER A 250 -10.95 -19.82 7.83
C SER A 250 -9.52 -19.31 8.05
N GLY A 251 -9.15 -18.17 7.46
CA GLY A 251 -7.78 -17.67 7.43
C GLY A 251 -6.89 -18.39 6.40
N GLU A 252 -7.45 -19.31 5.62
CA GLU A 252 -6.70 -20.09 4.63
C GLU A 252 -6.55 -19.35 3.30
N ALA A 253 -5.41 -19.54 2.64
CA ALA A 253 -5.23 -19.07 1.28
C ALA A 253 -6.08 -19.90 0.30
N VAL A 254 -6.84 -19.23 -0.57
CA VAL A 254 -7.76 -19.88 -1.54
C VAL A 254 -7.37 -19.64 -2.98
N ALA A 255 -6.56 -18.62 -3.28
CA ALA A 255 -6.02 -18.35 -4.61
C ALA A 255 -4.68 -17.62 -4.52
N GLU A 256 -3.88 -17.69 -5.59
CA GLU A 256 -2.58 -17.02 -5.68
C GLU A 256 -2.39 -16.41 -7.08
N ILE A 257 -1.87 -15.19 -7.11
CA ILE A 257 -1.34 -14.55 -8.31
C ILE A 257 0.18 -14.44 -8.13
N ALA A 258 0.93 -15.26 -8.86
CA ALA A 258 2.38 -15.23 -8.86
C ALA A 258 2.90 -14.12 -9.79
N LEU A 259 4.00 -13.47 -9.42
CA LEU A 259 4.77 -12.65 -10.35
C LEU A 259 5.58 -13.55 -11.31
N PRO A 260 5.92 -13.07 -12.52
CA PRO A 260 6.89 -13.76 -13.36
C PRO A 260 8.21 -13.99 -12.63
N LYS A 261 8.89 -15.10 -12.89
CA LYS A 261 10.17 -15.43 -12.22
C LYS A 261 11.22 -14.33 -12.34
N GLU A 262 11.21 -13.62 -13.46
CA GLU A 262 12.11 -12.50 -13.74
C GLU A 262 11.84 -11.26 -12.88
N ALA A 263 10.74 -11.23 -12.12
CA ALA A 263 10.42 -10.18 -11.16
C ALA A 263 11.04 -10.41 -9.78
N GLY A 264 11.55 -11.60 -9.52
CA GLY A 264 12.06 -11.97 -8.20
C GLY A 264 10.95 -12.16 -7.17
N MET A 265 11.27 -11.94 -5.89
CA MET A 265 10.38 -12.32 -4.79
C MET A 265 9.82 -11.13 -3.98
N GLN A 266 10.10 -9.88 -4.38
CA GLN A 266 9.67 -8.70 -3.63
C GLN A 266 8.39 -8.09 -4.23
N SER A 267 7.24 -8.79 -4.11
CA SER A 267 5.91 -8.19 -4.29
C SER A 267 5.57 -7.37 -3.05
N THR A 268 5.15 -6.12 -3.22
CA THR A 268 5.01 -5.14 -2.14
C THR A 268 3.56 -4.78 -1.84
N ALA A 269 2.79 -4.34 -2.84
CA ALA A 269 1.40 -3.98 -2.63
C ALA A 269 0.52 -4.37 -3.83
N CYS A 270 -0.80 -4.32 -3.65
CA CYS A 270 -1.75 -4.52 -4.72
C CYS A 270 -2.94 -3.56 -4.63
N ALA A 271 -3.57 -3.29 -5.77
CA ALA A 271 -4.76 -2.44 -5.86
C ALA A 271 -5.67 -2.85 -7.01
N TRP A 272 -6.97 -2.76 -6.78
CA TRP A 272 -7.97 -2.88 -7.82
C TRP A 272 -7.94 -1.65 -8.74
N GLY A 273 -8.11 -1.88 -10.04
CA GLY A 273 -8.18 -0.82 -11.04
C GLY A 273 -8.79 -1.31 -12.35
N GLY A 274 -8.77 -0.46 -13.39
CA GLY A 274 -9.57 -0.66 -14.59
C GLY A 274 -10.89 0.10 -14.49
N GLU A 275 -11.64 0.19 -15.60
CA GLU A 275 -12.87 1.00 -15.67
C GLU A 275 -13.93 0.56 -14.65
N HIS A 276 -13.93 -0.74 -14.32
CA HIS A 276 -14.88 -1.35 -13.38
C HIS A 276 -14.17 -2.02 -12.18
N TYR A 277 -12.92 -1.65 -11.90
CA TYR A 277 -12.07 -2.23 -10.85
C TYR A 277 -11.85 -3.74 -11.00
N GLU A 278 -11.89 -4.23 -12.22
CA GLU A 278 -11.83 -5.65 -12.56
C GLU A 278 -10.41 -6.23 -12.59
N ASP A 279 -9.39 -5.39 -12.75
CA ASP A 279 -7.98 -5.76 -12.83
C ASP A 279 -7.28 -5.59 -11.47
N LEU A 280 -6.35 -6.48 -11.11
CA LEU A 280 -5.50 -6.33 -9.93
C LEU A 280 -4.09 -5.92 -10.35
N TYR A 281 -3.69 -4.71 -10.00
CA TYR A 281 -2.33 -4.19 -10.20
C TYR A 281 -1.46 -4.53 -9.01
N ILE A 282 -0.17 -4.87 -9.27
CA ILE A 282 0.77 -5.33 -8.25
C ILE A 282 2.09 -4.59 -8.43
N THR A 283 2.57 -3.95 -7.39
CA THR A 283 3.90 -3.34 -7.33
C THR A 283 4.95 -4.35 -6.85
N SER A 284 6.20 -4.11 -7.21
CA SER A 284 7.34 -4.90 -6.78
C SER A 284 8.55 -4.03 -6.48
N ALA A 285 9.56 -4.62 -5.86
CA ALA A 285 10.79 -3.95 -5.47
C ALA A 285 12.04 -4.74 -5.86
N HIS A 286 13.20 -4.08 -5.70
CA HIS A 286 14.54 -4.68 -5.69
C HIS A 286 15.40 -4.01 -4.59
N GLU A 287 14.72 -3.68 -3.47
CA GLU A 287 15.35 -3.00 -2.33
C GLU A 287 16.51 -3.84 -1.79
N PHE A 288 17.66 -3.21 -1.59
CA PHE A 288 18.92 -3.81 -1.13
C PHE A 288 19.54 -4.88 -2.03
N TRP A 289 19.09 -5.01 -3.27
CA TRP A 289 19.70 -5.96 -4.21
C TRP A 289 20.99 -5.43 -4.81
N SER A 290 21.95 -6.33 -4.96
CA SER A 290 23.17 -6.09 -5.72
C SER A 290 22.88 -5.95 -7.22
N GLU A 291 23.82 -5.40 -7.97
CA GLU A 291 23.73 -5.33 -9.43
C GLU A 291 23.60 -6.73 -10.07
N GLU A 292 24.22 -7.76 -9.49
CA GLU A 292 24.11 -9.14 -9.95
C GLU A 292 22.67 -9.67 -9.80
N GLU A 293 22.06 -9.43 -8.65
CA GLU A 293 20.65 -9.80 -8.40
C GLU A 293 19.69 -9.05 -9.32
N CYS A 294 19.87 -7.74 -9.50
CA CYS A 294 19.09 -6.94 -10.45
C CYS A 294 19.20 -7.45 -11.89
N ASN A 295 20.39 -7.93 -12.31
CA ASN A 295 20.60 -8.53 -13.61
C ASN A 295 19.96 -9.91 -13.73
N ALA A 296 19.93 -10.70 -12.65
CA ALA A 296 19.27 -12.01 -12.62
C ALA A 296 17.75 -11.90 -12.68
N PHE A 297 17.17 -10.81 -12.13
CA PHE A 297 15.74 -10.56 -12.10
C PHE A 297 15.38 -9.23 -12.81
N PRO A 298 15.46 -9.19 -14.15
CA PRO A 298 15.35 -7.94 -14.91
C PRO A 298 14.00 -7.24 -14.87
N LEU A 299 12.96 -7.86 -14.30
CA LEU A 299 11.64 -7.27 -14.10
C LEU A 299 11.37 -6.86 -12.65
N ALA A 300 12.33 -7.01 -11.75
CA ALA A 300 12.19 -6.52 -10.37
C ALA A 300 11.99 -5.00 -10.35
N GLY A 301 11.11 -4.52 -9.47
CA GLY A 301 10.70 -3.13 -9.38
C GLY A 301 9.73 -2.68 -10.48
N CYS A 302 9.29 -3.58 -11.38
CA CYS A 302 8.25 -3.27 -12.37
C CYS A 302 6.85 -3.34 -11.76
N LEU A 303 5.89 -2.76 -12.50
CA LEU A 303 4.47 -2.85 -12.21
C LEU A 303 3.85 -4.02 -13.01
N PHE A 304 3.00 -4.79 -12.35
CA PHE A 304 2.32 -5.96 -12.93
C PHE A 304 0.80 -5.79 -12.86
N VAL A 305 0.10 -6.61 -13.64
CA VAL A 305 -1.37 -6.68 -13.66
C VAL A 305 -1.82 -8.13 -13.86
N CYS A 306 -2.81 -8.54 -13.08
CA CYS A 306 -3.64 -9.70 -13.35
C CYS A 306 -4.98 -9.22 -13.89
N LYS A 307 -5.38 -9.74 -15.04
CA LYS A 307 -6.59 -9.29 -15.73
C LYS A 307 -7.84 -9.99 -15.21
N ALA A 308 -9.00 -9.35 -15.40
CA ALA A 308 -10.30 -9.81 -14.93
C ALA A 308 -10.61 -11.28 -15.25
N ASP A 309 -10.30 -11.73 -16.45
CA ASP A 309 -10.53 -13.11 -16.90
C ASP A 309 -9.64 -14.12 -16.15
N GLU A 310 -8.39 -13.77 -15.89
CA GLU A 310 -7.45 -14.58 -15.13
C GLU A 310 -7.84 -14.65 -13.64
N ILE A 311 -8.31 -13.54 -13.08
CA ILE A 311 -8.83 -13.47 -11.70
C ILE A 311 -10.10 -14.32 -11.58
N ALA A 312 -11.02 -14.19 -12.53
CA ALA A 312 -12.25 -14.96 -12.56
C ALA A 312 -11.97 -16.48 -12.64
N GLU A 313 -11.00 -16.89 -13.46
CA GLU A 313 -10.60 -18.29 -13.58
C GLU A 313 -10.01 -18.82 -12.27
N VAL A 314 -9.03 -18.13 -11.69
CA VAL A 314 -8.31 -18.61 -10.49
C VAL A 314 -9.20 -18.60 -9.23
N CYS A 315 -10.17 -17.70 -9.16
CA CYS A 315 -11.12 -17.57 -8.04
C CYS A 315 -12.44 -18.32 -8.28
N ASN A 316 -12.67 -18.88 -9.49
CA ASN A 316 -13.97 -19.41 -9.92
C ASN A 316 -15.10 -18.37 -9.73
N ALA A 317 -14.81 -17.11 -10.03
CA ALA A 317 -15.72 -15.98 -9.84
C ALA A 317 -16.54 -15.74 -11.12
N THR A 318 -17.79 -15.31 -10.97
CA THR A 318 -18.71 -15.03 -12.09
C THR A 318 -18.92 -13.53 -12.33
N ALA A 319 -18.34 -12.67 -11.47
CA ALA A 319 -18.43 -11.22 -11.55
C ALA A 319 -17.08 -10.59 -11.15
N PRO A 320 -16.82 -9.31 -11.51
CA PRO A 320 -15.65 -8.60 -11.03
C PRO A 320 -15.58 -8.57 -9.51
N LEU A 321 -14.40 -8.82 -8.96
CA LEU A 321 -14.16 -8.89 -7.51
C LEU A 321 -13.66 -7.57 -6.91
N GLY A 322 -13.19 -6.64 -7.72
CA GLY A 322 -12.58 -5.42 -7.22
C GLY A 322 -13.58 -4.36 -6.75
N CYS A 323 -13.11 -3.51 -5.88
CA CYS A 323 -13.85 -2.37 -5.35
C CYS A 323 -12.99 -1.10 -5.35
N PRO A 324 -13.61 0.10 -5.43
CA PRO A 324 -12.89 1.36 -5.40
C PRO A 324 -12.23 1.60 -4.04
N SER A 325 -11.10 2.32 -4.05
CA SER A 325 -10.49 2.85 -2.85
C SER A 325 -11.31 4.03 -2.29
N PHE A 326 -11.33 4.16 -0.97
CA PHE A 326 -11.93 5.33 -0.30
C PHE A 326 -11.10 6.59 -0.57
N LYS A 327 -11.75 7.77 -0.44
CA LYS A 327 -11.16 9.08 -0.73
C LYS A 327 -11.07 9.92 0.54
N PHE A 328 -9.96 10.61 0.72
CA PHE A 328 -9.72 11.46 1.88
C PHE A 328 -10.64 12.69 1.88
N ARG A 329 -11.17 13.07 3.04
CA ARG A 329 -11.96 14.28 3.24
C ARG A 329 -11.07 15.45 3.64
N MET A 330 -11.06 16.51 2.83
CA MET A 330 -10.30 17.73 3.15
C MET A 330 -10.87 18.47 4.36
N GLY A 331 -12.17 18.38 4.57
CA GLY A 331 -12.88 19.18 5.56
C GLY A 331 -13.18 20.61 5.07
N CYS A 332 -14.07 21.31 5.77
CA CYS A 332 -14.46 22.69 5.47
C CYS A 332 -13.54 23.68 6.17
#